data_4555fba84e20cac3e4439a85184936e8
#
_entry.id   4555fba84e20cac3e4439a85184936e8
#
_cell.length_a   1.000
_cell.length_b   1.000
_cell.length_c   1.000
_cell.angle_alpha   90.00
_cell.angle_beta   90.00
_cell.angle_gamma   90.00
#
_symmetry.space_group_name_H-M   'P 1'
#
loop_
_entity.id
_entity.type
_entity.pdbx_description
1 polymer ?
#
loop_
_entity_poly.entity_id
_entity_poly.type
_entity_poly.pdbx_seq_one_letter_code
_entity_poly.pdbx_strand_id
1 'polypeptide(L)'
;KRKLVIINDNERFCMELESRFVKYGYIVMAKLKTADEALSFFEKGNKPDVAIVDMLMPKYDGSQLLHRIKTMGKGKGTVFIGISALYTDEAIRMAQSAGFAYMIALPCAPLLIAPRVDELMDVVQNSGLRDTMALIDATHMRCLDCDDIIAQYLTMMGLAVQHSGFVYAAACIKMYVENGVNSPLRLTQDVYPAVAKRYNTNAKAVERSIRYAINTAWLKGDM
;
A
#
# COMPACT_ATOMS: atom_id res chain seq x y z
N LYS A 1 -21.23 4.96 11.77
CA LYS A 1 -19.77 5.13 11.60
C LYS A 1 -19.14 3.76 11.56
N ARG A 2 -18.32 3.49 10.55
CA ARG A 2 -17.60 2.21 10.38
C ARG A 2 -16.54 2.05 11.46
N LYS A 3 -16.40 0.84 11.98
CA LYS A 3 -15.42 0.48 13.00
C LYS A 3 -14.21 -0.18 12.33
N LEU A 4 -13.02 0.29 12.67
CA LEU A 4 -11.76 -0.16 12.10
C LEU A 4 -10.82 -0.69 13.20
N VAL A 5 -10.09 -1.75 12.89
CA VAL A 5 -8.90 -2.16 13.66
C VAL A 5 -7.68 -2.18 12.74
N ILE A 6 -6.54 -1.70 13.24
CA ILE A 6 -5.26 -1.71 12.53
C ILE A 6 -4.34 -2.70 13.24
N ILE A 7 -3.79 -3.63 12.51
CA ILE A 7 -2.90 -4.68 13.01
C ILE A 7 -1.57 -4.56 12.25
N ASN A 8 -0.60 -3.88 12.87
CA ASN A 8 0.70 -3.60 12.28
C ASN A 8 1.68 -3.20 13.41
N ASP A 9 2.92 -3.67 13.36
CA ASP A 9 3.94 -3.41 14.37
C ASP A 9 4.59 -2.01 14.27
N ASN A 10 4.45 -1.34 13.12
CA ASN A 10 4.96 0.01 12.91
C ASN A 10 4.02 1.06 13.52
N GLU A 11 4.36 1.54 14.70
CA GLU A 11 3.55 2.50 15.46
C GLU A 11 3.33 3.82 14.73
N ARG A 12 4.37 4.36 14.08
CA ARG A 12 4.28 5.62 13.31
C ARG A 12 3.28 5.47 12.15
N PHE A 13 3.37 4.38 11.41
CA PHE A 13 2.45 4.06 10.33
C PHE A 13 1.01 3.94 10.84
N CYS A 14 0.79 3.23 11.96
CA CYS A 14 -0.52 3.10 12.59
C CYS A 14 -1.12 4.44 13.02
N MET A 15 -0.31 5.34 13.59
CA MET A 15 -0.77 6.68 14.02
C MET A 15 -1.18 7.54 12.82
N GLU A 16 -0.39 7.52 11.76
CA GLU A 16 -0.69 8.26 10.55
C GLU A 16 -1.95 7.71 9.86
N LEU A 17 -2.07 6.38 9.77
CA LEU A 17 -3.22 5.72 9.19
C LEU A 17 -4.52 6.01 10.00
N GLU A 18 -4.46 5.94 11.34
CA GLU A 18 -5.56 6.33 12.23
C GLU A 18 -6.03 7.76 11.95
N SER A 19 -5.09 8.72 11.89
CA SER A 19 -5.39 10.13 11.60
C SER A 19 -6.16 10.30 10.28
N ARG A 20 -5.84 9.49 9.27
CA ARG A 20 -6.53 9.52 7.98
C ARG A 20 -7.93 8.91 8.08
N PHE A 21 -8.07 7.73 8.68
CA PHE A 21 -9.37 7.08 8.83
C PHE A 21 -10.38 7.87 9.66
N VAL A 22 -9.91 8.55 10.71
CA VAL A 22 -10.78 9.46 11.49
C VAL A 22 -11.37 10.57 10.63
N LYS A 23 -10.61 11.12 9.66
CA LYS A 23 -11.11 12.12 8.70
C LYS A 23 -12.17 11.55 7.75
N TYR A 24 -12.11 10.25 7.45
CA TYR A 24 -13.14 9.52 6.69
C TYR A 24 -14.32 9.04 7.55
N GLY A 25 -14.38 9.46 8.82
CA GLY A 25 -15.49 9.16 9.73
C GLY A 25 -15.45 7.78 10.36
N TYR A 26 -14.34 7.06 10.24
CA TYR A 26 -14.15 5.76 10.93
C TYR A 26 -13.91 5.94 12.43
N ILE A 27 -14.29 4.91 13.17
CA ILE A 27 -13.92 4.75 14.59
C ILE A 27 -12.81 3.70 14.64
N VAL A 28 -11.59 4.12 14.94
CA VAL A 28 -10.48 3.19 15.15
C VAL A 28 -10.62 2.59 16.55
N MET A 29 -10.98 1.31 16.61
CA MET A 29 -11.24 0.59 17.88
C MET A 29 -9.94 0.26 18.60
N ALA A 30 -8.90 -0.13 17.86
CA ALA A 30 -7.60 -0.48 18.39
C ALA A 30 -6.50 -0.40 17.32
N LYS A 31 -5.27 -0.21 17.78
CA LYS A 31 -4.03 -0.41 17.04
C LYS A 31 -3.28 -1.53 17.74
N LEU A 32 -3.11 -2.66 17.07
CA LEU A 32 -2.57 -3.90 17.63
C LEU A 32 -1.23 -4.17 16.96
N LYS A 33 -0.21 -4.39 17.79
CA LYS A 33 1.17 -4.52 17.30
C LYS A 33 1.55 -5.97 16.97
N THR A 34 0.81 -6.93 17.52
CA THR A 34 1.13 -8.34 17.39
C THR A 34 -0.10 -9.18 17.03
N ALA A 35 0.14 -10.35 16.46
CA ALA A 35 -0.91 -11.31 16.18
C ALA A 35 -1.61 -11.81 17.47
N ASP A 36 -0.88 -11.93 18.57
CA ASP A 36 -1.46 -12.37 19.85
C ASP A 36 -2.42 -11.29 20.42
N GLU A 37 -2.10 -10.01 20.30
CA GLU A 37 -3.01 -8.92 20.62
C GLU A 37 -4.26 -8.95 19.76
N ALA A 38 -4.09 -9.21 18.45
CA ALA A 38 -5.19 -9.33 17.51
C ALA A 38 -6.12 -10.50 17.85
N LEU A 39 -5.56 -11.68 18.15
CA LEU A 39 -6.35 -12.83 18.61
C LEU A 39 -7.16 -12.50 19.86
N SER A 40 -6.50 -11.95 20.87
CA SER A 40 -7.17 -11.53 22.12
C SER A 40 -8.27 -10.49 21.89
N PHE A 41 -8.07 -9.57 20.95
CA PHE A 41 -9.06 -8.57 20.56
C PHE A 41 -10.33 -9.22 19.99
N PHE A 42 -10.18 -10.18 19.08
CA PHE A 42 -11.31 -10.90 18.49
C PHE A 42 -11.95 -11.91 19.47
N GLU A 43 -11.17 -12.55 20.34
CA GLU A 43 -11.68 -13.44 21.40
C GLU A 43 -12.65 -12.72 22.35
N LYS A 44 -12.35 -11.49 22.74
CA LYS A 44 -13.21 -10.62 23.56
C LYS A 44 -14.53 -10.25 22.89
N GLY A 45 -14.76 -10.70 21.65
CA GLY A 45 -16.01 -10.47 20.95
C GLY A 45 -16.11 -9.12 20.24
N ASN A 46 -15.00 -8.40 20.07
CA ASN A 46 -14.97 -7.17 19.27
C ASN A 46 -15.32 -7.47 17.81
N LYS A 47 -16.12 -6.59 17.21
CA LYS A 47 -16.64 -6.73 15.85
C LYS A 47 -16.34 -5.45 15.04
N PRO A 48 -15.14 -5.30 14.51
CA PRO A 48 -14.85 -4.23 13.56
C PRO A 48 -15.53 -4.52 12.21
N ASP A 49 -15.91 -3.48 11.48
CA ASP A 49 -16.42 -3.60 10.11
C ASP A 49 -15.27 -3.90 9.14
N VAL A 50 -14.07 -3.35 9.42
CA VAL A 50 -12.87 -3.60 8.62
C VAL A 50 -11.63 -3.79 9.52
N ALA A 51 -10.77 -4.71 9.12
CA ALA A 51 -9.47 -4.96 9.74
C ALA A 51 -8.37 -4.79 8.69
N ILE A 52 -7.44 -3.87 8.93
CA ILE A 52 -6.22 -3.72 8.13
C ILE A 52 -5.13 -4.53 8.82
N VAL A 53 -4.53 -5.47 8.08
CA VAL A 53 -3.59 -6.45 8.62
C VAL A 53 -2.30 -6.43 7.85
N ASP A 54 -1.19 -6.23 8.55
CA ASP A 54 0.13 -6.48 7.96
C ASP A 54 0.32 -7.98 7.70
N MET A 55 0.71 -8.31 6.49
CA MET A 55 0.96 -9.69 6.10
C MET A 55 2.31 -10.21 6.62
N LEU A 56 3.25 -9.32 6.92
CA LEU A 56 4.61 -9.66 7.32
C LEU A 56 4.84 -9.32 8.80
N MET A 57 4.07 -9.96 9.68
CA MET A 57 4.26 -9.78 11.12
C MET A 57 5.17 -10.87 11.72
N PRO A 58 5.93 -10.54 12.77
CA PRO A 58 6.69 -11.54 13.52
C PRO A 58 5.78 -12.64 14.10
N LYS A 59 6.28 -13.88 14.16
CA LYS A 59 5.66 -15.06 14.77
C LYS A 59 4.50 -15.66 13.95
N TYR A 60 3.54 -14.87 13.49
CA TYR A 60 2.46 -15.32 12.61
C TYR A 60 2.30 -14.31 11.48
N ASP A 61 2.24 -14.80 10.25
CA ASP A 61 1.86 -13.96 9.12
C ASP A 61 0.35 -13.63 9.15
N GLY A 62 -0.04 -12.64 8.36
CA GLY A 62 -1.44 -12.19 8.31
C GLY A 62 -2.41 -13.32 7.91
N SER A 63 -1.99 -14.25 7.04
CA SER A 63 -2.83 -15.39 6.60
C SER A 63 -3.06 -16.38 7.74
N GLN A 64 -2.03 -16.70 8.50
CA GLN A 64 -2.12 -17.54 9.69
C GLN A 64 -2.99 -16.90 10.78
N LEU A 65 -2.83 -15.59 10.99
CA LEU A 65 -3.67 -14.83 11.91
C LEU A 65 -5.14 -14.94 11.52
N LEU A 66 -5.47 -14.66 10.26
CA LEU A 66 -6.85 -14.71 9.78
C LEU A 66 -7.44 -16.12 9.89
N HIS A 67 -6.66 -17.15 9.55
CA HIS A 67 -7.08 -18.54 9.71
C HIS A 67 -7.45 -18.84 11.18
N ARG A 68 -6.63 -18.41 12.13
CA ARG A 68 -6.90 -18.60 13.56
C ARG A 68 -8.16 -17.87 14.02
N ILE A 69 -8.35 -16.61 13.61
CA ILE A 69 -9.56 -15.83 13.92
C ILE A 69 -10.81 -16.57 13.42
N LYS A 70 -10.77 -17.11 12.18
CA LYS A 70 -11.89 -17.88 11.60
C LYS A 70 -12.13 -19.20 12.34
N THR A 71 -11.08 -19.93 12.70
CA THR A 71 -11.16 -21.19 13.46
C THR A 71 -11.82 -20.99 14.83
N MET A 72 -11.60 -19.84 15.47
CA MET A 72 -12.29 -19.45 16.71
C MET A 72 -13.76 -19.04 16.48
N GLY A 73 -14.26 -19.09 15.24
CA GLY A 73 -15.61 -18.65 14.90
C GLY A 73 -15.80 -17.13 14.99
N LYS A 74 -14.68 -16.37 14.99
CA LYS A 74 -14.67 -14.89 15.10
C LYS A 74 -14.46 -14.23 13.76
N GLY A 75 -14.54 -12.89 13.72
CA GLY A 75 -14.32 -12.10 12.51
C GLY A 75 -15.45 -12.17 11.48
N LYS A 76 -16.60 -12.80 11.81
CA LYS A 76 -17.76 -12.81 10.92
C LYS A 76 -18.29 -11.39 10.69
N GLY A 77 -18.43 -11.02 9.42
CA GLY A 77 -18.86 -9.68 9.00
C GLY A 77 -17.76 -8.63 9.01
N THR A 78 -16.53 -8.98 9.39
CA THR A 78 -15.35 -8.11 9.25
C THR A 78 -14.74 -8.29 7.86
N VAL A 79 -14.49 -7.20 7.16
CA VAL A 79 -13.72 -7.18 5.89
C VAL A 79 -12.25 -7.09 6.25
N PHE A 80 -11.48 -8.11 5.86
CA PHE A 80 -10.04 -8.16 6.11
C PHE A 80 -9.29 -7.65 4.88
N ILE A 81 -8.44 -6.65 5.07
CA ILE A 81 -7.60 -6.05 4.04
C ILE A 81 -6.14 -6.25 4.45
N GLY A 82 -5.38 -6.95 3.62
CA GLY A 82 -3.95 -7.17 3.83
C GLY A 82 -3.12 -5.99 3.33
N ILE A 83 -2.04 -5.66 4.01
CA ILE A 83 -1.00 -4.76 3.53
C ILE A 83 0.33 -5.52 3.53
N SER A 84 1.13 -5.40 2.48
CA SER A 84 2.38 -6.15 2.36
C SER A 84 3.42 -5.45 1.50
N ALA A 85 4.67 -5.51 1.94
CA ALA A 85 5.82 -5.17 1.10
C ALA A 85 6.12 -6.28 0.08
N LEU A 86 5.68 -7.51 0.34
CA LEU A 86 5.78 -8.62 -0.59
C LEU A 86 4.48 -8.71 -1.41
N TYR A 87 4.51 -8.20 -2.63
CA TYR A 87 3.34 -8.11 -3.50
C TYR A 87 3.59 -8.87 -4.80
N THR A 88 3.45 -10.20 -4.73
CA THR A 88 3.55 -11.13 -5.86
C THR A 88 2.20 -11.78 -6.11
N ASP A 89 1.98 -12.28 -7.33
CA ASP A 89 0.75 -13.01 -7.66
C ASP A 89 0.49 -14.20 -6.74
N GLU A 90 1.56 -14.85 -6.27
CA GLU A 90 1.45 -15.95 -5.32
C GLU A 90 1.02 -15.47 -3.93
N ALA A 91 1.61 -14.38 -3.42
CA ALA A 91 1.23 -13.79 -2.15
C ALA A 91 -0.24 -13.30 -2.17
N ILE A 92 -0.68 -12.72 -3.29
CA ILE A 92 -2.07 -12.30 -3.49
C ILE A 92 -3.00 -13.51 -3.45
N ARG A 93 -2.69 -14.58 -4.20
CA ARG A 93 -3.50 -15.82 -4.18
C ARG A 93 -3.57 -16.46 -2.80
N MET A 94 -2.47 -16.47 -2.05
CA MET A 94 -2.44 -16.99 -0.67
C MET A 94 -3.32 -16.15 0.26
N ALA A 95 -3.23 -14.84 0.19
CA ALA A 95 -4.07 -13.95 0.98
C ALA A 95 -5.57 -14.13 0.64
N GLN A 96 -5.91 -14.22 -0.65
CA GLN A 96 -7.27 -14.50 -1.10
C GLN A 96 -7.79 -15.84 -0.56
N SER A 97 -6.98 -16.89 -0.65
CA SER A 97 -7.34 -18.21 -0.13
C SER A 97 -7.53 -18.22 1.38
N ALA A 98 -6.77 -17.38 2.11
CA ALA A 98 -6.98 -17.17 3.55
C ALA A 98 -8.28 -16.38 3.83
N GLY A 99 -8.78 -15.61 2.84
CA GLY A 99 -10.02 -14.86 2.89
C GLY A 99 -9.86 -13.37 3.16
N PHE A 100 -8.74 -12.80 2.77
CA PHE A 100 -8.60 -11.36 2.63
C PHE A 100 -9.44 -10.89 1.44
N ALA A 101 -10.18 -9.81 1.64
CA ALA A 101 -10.99 -9.21 0.61
C ALA A 101 -10.16 -8.39 -0.39
N TYR A 102 -9.02 -7.87 0.05
CA TYR A 102 -8.15 -7.02 -0.74
C TYR A 102 -6.73 -7.02 -0.20
N MET A 103 -5.76 -6.74 -1.09
CA MET A 103 -4.36 -6.57 -0.74
C MET A 103 -3.85 -5.22 -1.21
N ILE A 104 -3.16 -4.50 -0.34
CA ILE A 104 -2.51 -3.22 -0.66
C ILE A 104 -1.00 -3.43 -0.65
N ALA A 105 -0.36 -3.08 -1.76
CA ALA A 105 1.09 -3.12 -1.86
C ALA A 105 1.73 -2.01 -1.00
N LEU A 106 2.74 -2.38 -0.23
CA LEU A 106 3.63 -1.43 0.42
C LEU A 106 4.94 -1.32 -0.38
N PRO A 107 5.56 -0.16 -0.35
CA PRO A 107 5.23 1.03 0.40
C PRO A 107 4.04 1.79 -0.24
N CYS A 108 3.03 2.17 0.55
CA CYS A 108 1.89 2.99 0.13
C CYS A 108 1.63 4.05 1.19
N ALA A 109 1.42 5.29 0.78
CA ALA A 109 1.16 6.35 1.76
C ALA A 109 -0.20 6.13 2.44
N PRO A 110 -0.29 6.30 3.77
CA PRO A 110 -1.54 6.24 4.51
C PRO A 110 -2.64 7.13 3.94
N LEU A 111 -2.26 8.22 3.27
CA LEU A 111 -3.17 9.13 2.55
C LEU A 111 -4.00 8.42 1.49
N LEU A 112 -3.47 7.40 0.80
CA LEU A 112 -4.18 6.67 -0.26
C LEU A 112 -4.89 5.42 0.26
N ILE A 113 -4.45 4.88 1.39
CA ILE A 113 -5.05 3.67 1.97
C ILE A 113 -6.48 3.96 2.42
N ALA A 114 -6.69 5.08 3.12
CA ALA A 114 -8.00 5.40 3.68
C ALA A 114 -9.10 5.60 2.61
N PRO A 115 -8.92 6.41 1.54
CA PRO A 115 -9.90 6.52 0.48
C PRO A 115 -10.17 5.18 -0.21
N ARG A 116 -9.12 4.38 -0.46
CA ARG A 116 -9.27 3.10 -1.12
C ARG A 116 -10.07 2.10 -0.30
N VAL A 117 -9.82 2.05 0.99
CA VAL A 117 -10.61 1.21 1.91
C VAL A 117 -12.05 1.69 1.99
N ASP A 118 -12.30 2.99 1.96
CA ASP A 118 -13.65 3.55 1.99
C ASP A 118 -14.45 3.19 0.74
N GLU A 119 -13.86 3.30 -0.44
CA GLU A 119 -14.44 2.82 -1.71
C GLU A 119 -14.79 1.33 -1.65
N LEU A 120 -13.87 0.49 -1.16
CA LEU A 120 -14.11 -0.95 -1.02
C LEU A 120 -15.26 -1.23 -0.06
N MET A 121 -15.32 -0.52 1.06
CA MET A 121 -16.40 -0.69 2.03
C MET A 121 -17.76 -0.23 1.49
N ASP A 122 -17.80 0.77 0.62
CA ASP A 122 -19.02 1.19 -0.07
C ASP A 122 -19.52 0.11 -1.06
N VAL A 123 -18.61 -0.50 -1.81
CA VAL A 123 -18.95 -1.62 -2.71
C VAL A 123 -19.51 -2.79 -1.91
N VAL A 124 -18.88 -3.18 -0.79
CA VAL A 124 -19.34 -4.27 0.09
C VAL A 124 -20.76 -4.00 0.62
N GLN A 125 -21.04 -2.77 1.02
CA GLN A 125 -22.36 -2.42 1.57
C GLN A 125 -23.46 -2.37 0.50
N ASN A 126 -23.14 -1.83 -0.69
CA ASN A 126 -24.12 -1.63 -1.76
C ASN A 126 -24.43 -2.92 -2.55
N SER A 127 -23.49 -3.83 -2.66
CA SER A 127 -23.68 -5.09 -3.41
C SER A 127 -24.35 -6.20 -2.63
N GLY A 128 -24.52 -6.06 -1.32
CA GLY A 128 -24.97 -7.17 -0.45
C GLY A 128 -24.02 -8.36 -0.43
N LEU A 129 -22.94 -8.29 -1.19
CA LEU A 129 -21.92 -9.32 -1.34
C LEU A 129 -20.99 -9.29 -0.13
N ARG A 130 -21.34 -10.06 0.90
CA ARG A 130 -20.43 -10.34 2.02
C ARG A 130 -19.45 -11.47 1.68
N ASP A 131 -19.56 -12.04 0.50
CA ASP A 131 -18.66 -13.08 0.01
C ASP A 131 -17.49 -12.47 -0.74
N THR A 132 -16.31 -12.69 -0.22
CA THR A 132 -15.01 -12.15 -0.64
C THR A 132 -14.66 -12.40 -2.11
N MET A 133 -15.16 -13.47 -2.73
CA MET A 133 -14.83 -13.80 -4.11
C MET A 133 -15.51 -12.91 -5.14
N ALA A 134 -16.74 -12.49 -4.90
CA ALA A 134 -17.47 -11.62 -5.83
C ALA A 134 -16.97 -10.16 -5.79
N LEU A 135 -16.32 -9.74 -4.70
CA LEU A 135 -15.68 -8.43 -4.58
C LEU A 135 -14.42 -8.30 -5.45
N ILE A 136 -13.69 -9.40 -5.64
CA ILE A 136 -12.45 -9.43 -6.43
C ILE A 136 -12.76 -9.26 -7.92
N ASP A 137 -13.84 -9.88 -8.41
CA ASP A 137 -14.28 -9.76 -9.82
C ASP A 137 -14.94 -8.40 -10.11
N ALA A 138 -15.65 -7.80 -9.13
CA ALA A 138 -16.33 -6.51 -9.31
C ALA A 138 -15.36 -5.31 -9.14
N THR A 139 -14.32 -5.46 -8.34
CA THR A 139 -13.22 -4.50 -8.25
C THR A 139 -12.06 -5.00 -9.11
N HIS A 140 -12.22 -4.94 -10.44
CA HIS A 140 -11.02 -4.91 -11.29
C HIS A 140 -10.08 -3.90 -10.65
N MET A 141 -9.05 -4.42 -9.99
CA MET A 141 -7.99 -3.62 -9.41
C MET A 141 -7.50 -2.66 -10.50
N ARG A 142 -8.02 -1.43 -10.51
CA ARG A 142 -7.14 -0.36 -10.96
C ARG A 142 -6.06 -0.32 -9.89
N CYS A 143 -5.02 -1.12 -10.10
CA CYS A 143 -3.72 -0.75 -9.57
C CYS A 143 -3.64 0.74 -9.81
N LEU A 144 -3.39 1.53 -8.77
CA LEU A 144 -2.93 2.90 -8.98
C LEU A 144 -1.96 2.80 -10.15
N ASP A 145 -2.17 3.59 -11.18
CA ASP A 145 -1.31 3.55 -12.36
C ASP A 145 0.12 3.60 -11.82
N CYS A 146 1.01 2.80 -12.39
CA CYS A 146 2.40 2.76 -11.94
C CYS A 146 2.97 4.17 -11.84
N ASP A 147 2.50 5.08 -12.68
CA ASP A 147 2.86 6.50 -12.66
C ASP A 147 2.39 7.22 -11.38
N ASP A 148 1.18 6.94 -10.91
CA ASP A 148 0.63 7.52 -9.67
C ASP A 148 1.39 7.03 -8.45
N ILE A 149 1.73 5.74 -8.41
CA ILE A 149 2.52 5.13 -7.34
C ILE A 149 3.90 5.78 -7.29
N ILE A 150 4.59 5.85 -8.43
CA ILE A 150 5.93 6.44 -8.53
C ILE A 150 5.90 7.91 -8.12
N ALA A 151 4.96 8.69 -8.64
CA ALA A 151 4.81 10.10 -8.31
C ALA A 151 4.61 10.32 -6.81
N GLN A 152 3.84 9.46 -6.18
CA GLN A 152 3.59 9.52 -4.75
C GLN A 152 4.85 9.23 -3.93
N TYR A 153 5.62 8.18 -4.30
CA TYR A 153 6.89 7.90 -3.59
C TYR A 153 7.88 9.03 -3.69
N LEU A 154 8.05 9.59 -4.87
CA LEU A 154 8.93 10.72 -5.07
C LEU A 154 8.50 11.93 -4.23
N THR A 155 7.20 12.18 -4.13
CA THR A 155 6.64 13.24 -3.27
C THR A 155 6.88 12.97 -1.79
N MET A 156 6.70 11.73 -1.33
CA MET A 156 6.98 11.33 0.05
C MET A 156 8.45 11.46 0.43
N MET A 157 9.36 11.22 -0.52
CA MET A 157 10.79 11.48 -0.35
C MET A 157 11.15 12.98 -0.40
N GLY A 158 10.15 13.85 -0.50
CA GLY A 158 10.36 15.31 -0.51
C GLY A 158 10.74 15.89 -1.87
N LEU A 159 10.68 15.11 -2.97
CA LEU A 159 10.92 15.66 -4.29
C LEU A 159 9.73 16.53 -4.72
N ALA A 160 10.02 17.76 -5.12
CA ALA A 160 8.98 18.68 -5.55
C ALA A 160 8.54 18.39 -6.99
N VAL A 161 7.23 18.21 -7.16
CA VAL A 161 6.58 17.83 -8.45
C VAL A 161 6.91 18.82 -9.59
N GLN A 162 7.14 20.09 -9.26
CA GLN A 162 7.45 21.14 -10.23
C GLN A 162 8.87 21.08 -10.81
N HIS A 163 9.74 20.24 -10.30
CA HIS A 163 11.10 20.12 -10.81
C HIS A 163 11.21 19.07 -11.93
N SER A 164 11.95 19.42 -13.00
CA SER A 164 12.24 18.47 -14.08
C SER A 164 12.88 17.16 -13.57
N GLY A 165 13.66 17.25 -12.50
CA GLY A 165 14.26 16.08 -11.83
C GLY A 165 13.24 15.10 -11.28
N PHE A 166 12.06 15.55 -10.83
CA PHE A 166 10.94 14.69 -10.43
C PHE A 166 10.42 13.88 -11.62
N VAL A 167 10.14 14.55 -12.74
CA VAL A 167 9.61 13.93 -13.95
C VAL A 167 10.60 12.90 -14.52
N TYR A 168 11.90 13.25 -14.52
CA TYR A 168 12.93 12.32 -15.01
C TYR A 168 13.14 11.14 -14.07
N ALA A 169 13.10 11.34 -12.76
CA ALA A 169 13.18 10.26 -11.78
C ALA A 169 11.99 9.30 -11.94
N ALA A 170 10.77 9.83 -12.07
CA ALA A 170 9.59 9.02 -12.31
C ALA A 170 9.71 8.16 -13.60
N ALA A 171 10.16 8.77 -14.69
CA ALA A 171 10.36 8.05 -15.96
C ALA A 171 11.45 6.96 -15.86
N CYS A 172 12.53 7.21 -15.11
CA CYS A 172 13.57 6.21 -14.86
C CYS A 172 13.04 5.02 -14.06
N ILE A 173 12.30 5.26 -12.99
CA ILE A 173 11.72 4.21 -12.14
C ILE A 173 10.71 3.39 -12.95
N LYS A 174 9.83 4.04 -13.70
CA LYS A 174 8.85 3.37 -14.58
C LYS A 174 9.54 2.42 -15.54
N MET A 175 10.60 2.87 -16.16
CA MET A 175 11.37 2.07 -17.10
C MET A 175 12.00 0.82 -16.45
N TYR A 176 12.45 0.91 -15.20
CA TYR A 176 12.91 -0.24 -14.41
C TYR A 176 11.80 -1.22 -14.10
N VAL A 177 10.64 -0.72 -13.68
CA VAL A 177 9.47 -1.54 -13.32
C VAL A 177 8.94 -2.30 -14.55
N GLU A 178 8.83 -1.63 -15.70
CA GLU A 178 8.32 -2.21 -16.94
C GLU A 178 9.27 -3.26 -17.57
N ASN A 179 10.58 -3.09 -17.41
CA ASN A 179 11.56 -4.05 -17.94
C ASN A 179 11.80 -5.29 -17.06
N GLY A 180 11.25 -5.28 -15.83
CA GLY A 180 11.33 -6.40 -14.89
C GLY A 180 12.73 -6.63 -14.29
N VAL A 181 12.75 -7.42 -13.22
CA VAL A 181 13.95 -7.70 -12.41
C VAL A 181 15.01 -8.51 -13.18
N ASN A 182 14.63 -9.14 -14.28
CA ASN A 182 15.48 -10.07 -15.04
C ASN A 182 16.39 -9.40 -16.11
N SER A 183 16.24 -8.09 -16.32
CA SER A 183 17.09 -7.34 -17.26
C SER A 183 17.82 -6.23 -16.53
N PRO A 184 19.10 -6.41 -16.16
CA PRO A 184 19.85 -5.39 -15.43
C PRO A 184 20.11 -4.17 -16.32
N LEU A 185 19.22 -3.19 -16.26
CA LEU A 185 19.40 -1.90 -16.93
C LEU A 185 20.48 -1.08 -16.21
N ARG A 186 21.42 -0.54 -16.97
CA ARG A 186 22.45 0.36 -16.43
C ARG A 186 21.97 1.80 -16.54
N LEU A 187 21.90 2.49 -15.40
CA LEU A 187 21.36 3.86 -15.29
C LEU A 187 21.96 4.81 -16.34
N THR A 188 23.29 4.86 -16.45
CA THR A 188 23.99 5.82 -17.28
C THR A 188 24.03 5.45 -18.75
N GLN A 189 23.97 4.15 -19.07
CA GLN A 189 24.14 3.64 -20.44
C GLN A 189 22.80 3.35 -21.12
N ASP A 190 21.80 2.92 -20.36
CA ASP A 190 20.53 2.46 -20.92
C ASP A 190 19.37 3.41 -20.54
N VAL A 191 19.24 3.77 -19.25
CA VAL A 191 18.07 4.49 -18.73
C VAL A 191 18.13 5.99 -19.01
N TYR A 192 19.22 6.67 -18.62
CA TYR A 192 19.32 8.11 -18.84
C TYR A 192 19.27 8.52 -20.32
N PRO A 193 19.90 7.80 -21.25
CA PRO A 193 19.77 8.09 -22.68
C PRO A 193 18.35 7.89 -23.21
N ALA A 194 17.65 6.84 -22.78
CA ALA A 194 16.26 6.59 -23.17
C ALA A 194 15.31 7.66 -22.67
N VAL A 195 15.43 8.07 -21.38
CA VAL A 195 14.66 9.16 -20.80
C VAL A 195 15.01 10.49 -21.49
N ALA A 196 16.29 10.75 -21.75
CA ALA A 196 16.74 11.94 -22.47
C ALA A 196 16.09 12.07 -23.85
N LYS A 197 16.02 10.96 -24.60
CA LYS A 197 15.35 10.91 -25.91
C LYS A 197 13.86 11.21 -25.79
N ARG A 198 13.17 10.66 -24.78
CA ARG A 198 11.74 10.86 -24.56
C ARG A 198 11.40 12.33 -24.26
N TYR A 199 12.25 13.02 -23.53
CA TYR A 199 12.03 14.42 -23.09
C TYR A 199 12.84 15.46 -23.89
N ASN A 200 13.38 15.07 -25.04
CA ASN A 200 14.15 15.93 -25.94
C ASN A 200 15.27 16.69 -25.23
N THR A 201 16.09 15.97 -24.45
CA THR A 201 17.22 16.50 -23.68
C THR A 201 18.44 15.57 -23.82
N ASN A 202 19.46 15.72 -23.00
CA ASN A 202 20.62 14.84 -22.99
C ASN A 202 20.78 14.09 -21.65
N ALA A 203 21.46 12.95 -21.67
CA ALA A 203 21.61 12.07 -20.51
C ALA A 203 22.27 12.78 -19.30
N LYS A 204 23.25 13.67 -19.55
CA LYS A 204 23.90 14.46 -18.48
C LYS A 204 22.92 15.45 -17.82
N ALA A 205 22.01 16.04 -18.59
CA ALA A 205 20.98 16.92 -18.06
C ALA A 205 19.96 16.15 -17.22
N VAL A 206 19.55 14.95 -17.64
CA VAL A 206 18.69 14.06 -16.87
C VAL A 206 19.34 13.74 -15.52
N GLU A 207 20.57 13.25 -15.51
CA GLU A 207 21.31 12.93 -14.29
C GLU A 207 21.43 14.15 -13.35
N ARG A 208 21.86 15.28 -13.88
CA ARG A 208 22.02 16.52 -13.09
C ARG A 208 20.71 16.97 -12.48
N SER A 209 19.60 16.92 -13.22
CA SER A 209 18.28 17.34 -12.72
C SER A 209 17.79 16.42 -11.60
N ILE A 210 17.99 15.10 -11.73
CA ILE A 210 17.64 14.12 -10.70
C ILE A 210 18.49 14.36 -9.44
N ARG A 211 19.81 14.50 -9.58
CA ARG A 211 20.71 14.80 -8.45
C ARG A 211 20.32 16.10 -7.73
N TYR A 212 19.99 17.14 -8.49
CA TYR A 212 19.54 18.39 -7.93
C TYR A 212 18.23 18.22 -7.12
N ALA A 213 17.25 17.51 -7.68
CA ALA A 213 15.98 17.25 -6.99
C ALA A 213 16.18 16.47 -5.68
N ILE A 214 17.01 15.42 -5.71
CA ILE A 214 17.36 14.63 -4.52
C ILE A 214 18.07 15.48 -3.46
N ASN A 215 19.09 16.25 -3.86
CA ASN A 215 19.81 17.12 -2.92
C ASN A 215 18.90 18.20 -2.32
N THR A 216 17.98 18.74 -3.10
CA THR A 216 17.03 19.75 -2.62
C THR A 216 16.04 19.14 -1.63
N ALA A 217 15.56 17.94 -1.88
CA ALA A 217 14.70 17.20 -0.96
C ALA A 217 15.43 16.87 0.35
N TRP A 218 16.70 16.41 0.26
CA TRP A 218 17.53 16.10 1.41
C TRP A 218 17.80 17.33 2.31
N LEU A 219 18.07 18.48 1.72
CA LEU A 219 18.34 19.72 2.47
C LEU A 219 17.09 20.37 3.07
N LYS A 220 15.91 20.07 2.55
CA LYS A 220 14.62 20.60 3.04
C LYS A 220 13.87 19.63 3.94
N GLY A 221 14.27 18.37 3.94
CA GLY A 221 13.66 17.34 4.79
C GLY A 221 14.24 17.44 6.20
N ASP A 222 13.40 17.82 7.16
CA ASP A 222 13.59 17.44 8.55
C ASP A 222 13.37 15.90 8.61
N MET A 223 14.47 15.16 8.56
CA MET A 223 14.46 13.74 8.92
C MET A 223 14.84 13.56 10.35
#